data_d7644e769809fbc787c49e705fe203b9
#
_entry.id   d7644e769809fbc787c49e705fe203b9
#
_cell.length_a   1.000
_cell.length_b   1.000
_cell.length_c   1.000
_cell.angle_alpha   90.00
_cell.angle_beta   90.00
_cell.angle_gamma   90.00
#
_symmetry.space_group_name_H-M   'P 1'
#
loop_
_entity.id
_entity.type
_entity.pdbx_description
1 polymer ?
#
loop_
_entity_poly.entity_id
_entity_poly.type
_entity_poly.pdbx_seq_one_letter_code
_entity_poly.pdbx_strand_id
1 'polypeptide(L)'
;MHKLKNQQGATLMMALLLLLAASMVSAVILTAATSSARRLENDRAARQAYLTVSSAARLLRDDILNASFVQETVKTTYTNDTSTETSRETTSPTGFTAAWLKAGKAAVDRDSGKSFTDTITLSVDGLDDVSAVFTMAPNYDITIVLHLAGGGDSDCRLVLTLREN
;
A
#
# COMPACT_ATOMS: atom_id res chain seq x y z
N MET A 1 -48.38 -63.06 -19.50
CA MET A 1 -47.16 -62.37 -19.75
C MET A 1 -47.16 -60.81 -19.60
N HIS A 2 -48.20 -60.20 -19.03
CA HIS A 2 -48.30 -58.74 -18.86
C HIS A 2 -47.68 -58.15 -17.60
N LYS A 3 -47.40 -58.93 -16.57
CA LYS A 3 -46.85 -58.47 -15.28
C LYS A 3 -45.35 -58.09 -15.36
N LEU A 4 -44.59 -58.72 -16.25
CA LEU A 4 -43.15 -58.45 -16.41
C LEU A 4 -42.81 -57.12 -17.10
N LYS A 5 -43.66 -56.64 -18.02
CA LYS A 5 -43.48 -55.35 -18.70
C LYS A 5 -43.64 -54.14 -17.76
N ASN A 6 -44.51 -54.27 -16.74
CA ASN A 6 -44.74 -53.18 -15.79
C ASN A 6 -43.61 -53.05 -14.77
N GLN A 7 -42.90 -54.15 -14.43
CA GLN A 7 -41.74 -54.12 -13.54
C GLN A 7 -40.50 -53.48 -14.21
N GLN A 8 -40.30 -53.71 -15.50
CA GLN A 8 -39.19 -53.06 -16.24
C GLN A 8 -39.35 -51.56 -16.36
N GLY A 9 -40.60 -51.07 -16.49
CA GLY A 9 -40.88 -49.61 -16.48
C GLY A 9 -40.63 -48.98 -15.11
N ALA A 10 -41.00 -49.64 -14.03
CA ALA A 10 -40.78 -49.16 -12.67
C ALA A 10 -39.28 -49.08 -12.27
N THR A 11 -38.48 -50.07 -12.65
CA THR A 11 -37.02 -50.05 -12.41
C THR A 11 -36.32 -48.99 -13.20
N LEU A 12 -36.73 -48.75 -14.45
CA LEU A 12 -36.16 -47.69 -15.28
C LEU A 12 -36.49 -46.29 -14.74
N MET A 13 -37.71 -46.11 -14.25
CA MET A 13 -38.15 -44.86 -13.62
C MET A 13 -37.40 -44.59 -12.31
N MET A 14 -37.17 -45.64 -11.50
CA MET A 14 -36.40 -45.55 -10.26
C MET A 14 -34.92 -45.22 -10.53
N ALA A 15 -34.31 -45.84 -11.53
CA ALA A 15 -32.97 -45.53 -11.95
C ALA A 15 -32.79 -44.08 -12.42
N LEU A 16 -33.80 -43.56 -13.17
CA LEU A 16 -33.81 -42.20 -13.67
C LEU A 16 -33.95 -41.19 -12.52
N LEU A 17 -34.80 -41.47 -11.52
CA LEU A 17 -34.93 -40.66 -10.32
C LEU A 17 -33.63 -40.62 -9.48
N LEU A 18 -32.97 -41.77 -9.31
CA LEU A 18 -31.68 -41.84 -8.61
C LEU A 18 -30.59 -41.05 -9.35
N LEU A 19 -30.55 -41.14 -10.67
CA LEU A 19 -29.60 -40.38 -11.48
C LEU A 19 -29.85 -38.87 -11.38
N LEU A 20 -31.11 -38.46 -11.38
CA LEU A 20 -31.50 -37.05 -11.22
C LEU A 20 -31.16 -36.55 -9.80
N ALA A 21 -31.41 -37.33 -8.76
CA ALA A 21 -31.02 -36.99 -7.39
C ALA A 21 -29.48 -36.88 -7.25
N ALA A 22 -28.73 -37.82 -7.81
CA ALA A 22 -27.28 -37.79 -7.78
C ALA A 22 -26.70 -36.58 -8.53
N SER A 23 -27.29 -36.19 -9.66
CA SER A 23 -26.88 -35.00 -10.42
C SER A 23 -27.14 -33.70 -9.65
N MET A 24 -28.26 -33.59 -8.94
CA MET A 24 -28.56 -32.44 -8.08
C MET A 24 -27.55 -32.30 -6.93
N VAL A 25 -27.23 -33.40 -6.25
CA VAL A 25 -26.24 -33.39 -5.17
C VAL A 25 -24.86 -32.98 -5.70
N SER A 26 -24.45 -33.52 -6.84
CA SER A 26 -23.17 -33.16 -7.48
C SER A 26 -23.11 -31.68 -7.84
N ALA A 27 -24.18 -31.09 -8.35
CA ALA A 27 -24.26 -29.68 -8.68
C ALA A 27 -24.11 -28.79 -7.41
N VAL A 28 -24.74 -29.17 -6.31
CA VAL A 28 -24.63 -28.44 -5.03
C VAL A 28 -23.20 -28.49 -4.48
N ILE A 29 -22.58 -29.68 -4.51
CA ILE A 29 -21.16 -29.82 -4.05
C ILE A 29 -20.22 -28.98 -4.90
N LEU A 30 -20.39 -29.00 -6.23
CA LEU A 30 -19.55 -28.22 -7.14
C LEU A 30 -19.71 -26.70 -6.90
N THR A 31 -20.94 -26.23 -6.68
CA THR A 31 -21.21 -24.83 -6.37
C THR A 31 -20.60 -24.42 -5.03
N ALA A 32 -20.68 -25.25 -4.01
CA ALA A 32 -20.07 -25.00 -2.72
C ALA A 32 -18.53 -24.97 -2.81
N ALA A 33 -17.92 -25.88 -3.55
CA ALA A 33 -16.48 -25.94 -3.76
C ALA A 33 -15.94 -24.71 -4.51
N THR A 34 -16.63 -24.29 -5.59
CA THR A 34 -16.23 -23.08 -6.35
C THR A 34 -16.41 -21.81 -5.53
N SER A 35 -17.46 -21.71 -4.72
CA SER A 35 -17.67 -20.57 -3.82
C SER A 35 -16.56 -20.48 -2.76
N SER A 36 -16.17 -21.61 -2.17
CA SER A 36 -15.08 -21.66 -1.20
C SER A 36 -13.71 -21.31 -1.83
N ALA A 37 -13.44 -21.77 -3.04
CA ALA A 37 -12.23 -21.44 -3.77
C ALA A 37 -12.11 -19.93 -4.05
N ARG A 38 -13.22 -19.30 -4.50
CA ARG A 38 -13.26 -17.85 -4.75
C ARG A 38 -13.04 -17.04 -3.48
N ARG A 39 -13.61 -17.47 -2.35
CA ARG A 39 -13.37 -16.79 -1.06
C ARG A 39 -11.91 -16.85 -0.66
N LEU A 40 -11.28 -18.02 -0.79
CA LEU A 40 -9.87 -18.20 -0.47
C LEU A 40 -8.95 -17.35 -1.38
N GLU A 41 -9.29 -17.23 -2.66
CA GLU A 41 -8.56 -16.39 -3.62
C GLU A 41 -8.67 -14.90 -3.23
N ASN A 42 -9.87 -14.42 -2.92
CA ASN A 42 -10.09 -13.06 -2.46
C ASN A 42 -9.36 -12.76 -1.14
N ASP A 43 -9.37 -13.69 -0.18
CA ASP A 43 -8.66 -13.54 1.09
C ASP A 43 -7.13 -13.47 0.88
N ARG A 44 -6.60 -14.27 -0.07
CA ARG A 44 -5.17 -14.21 -0.42
C ARG A 44 -4.82 -12.88 -1.07
N ALA A 45 -5.62 -12.42 -2.03
CA ALA A 45 -5.41 -11.13 -2.69
C ALA A 45 -5.44 -9.98 -1.68
N ALA A 46 -6.43 -9.96 -0.78
CA ALA A 46 -6.53 -8.93 0.26
C ALA A 46 -5.33 -8.94 1.22
N ARG A 47 -4.86 -10.13 1.64
CA ARG A 47 -3.65 -10.25 2.48
C ARG A 47 -2.40 -9.79 1.75
N GLN A 48 -2.24 -10.13 0.48
CA GLN A 48 -1.11 -9.70 -0.33
C GLN A 48 -1.11 -8.18 -0.49
N ALA A 49 -2.26 -7.58 -0.81
CA ALA A 49 -2.45 -6.14 -0.89
C ALA A 49 -2.04 -5.44 0.42
N TYR A 50 -2.53 -5.92 1.57
CA TYR A 50 -2.16 -5.39 2.87
C TYR A 50 -0.65 -5.50 3.16
N LEU A 51 -0.03 -6.64 2.86
CA LEU A 51 1.40 -6.85 3.06
C LEU A 51 2.23 -5.92 2.17
N THR A 52 1.83 -5.73 0.91
CA THR A 52 2.50 -4.83 -0.02
C THR A 52 2.50 -3.39 0.50
N VAL A 53 1.32 -2.86 0.86
CA VAL A 53 1.18 -1.48 1.36
C VAL A 53 1.88 -1.30 2.71
N SER A 54 1.77 -2.27 3.63
CA SER A 54 2.42 -2.17 4.94
C SER A 54 3.95 -2.27 4.86
N SER A 55 4.47 -3.06 3.92
CA SER A 55 5.92 -3.14 3.67
C SER A 55 6.46 -1.85 3.07
N ALA A 56 5.74 -1.26 2.11
CA ALA A 56 6.07 0.05 1.55
C ALA A 56 6.06 1.15 2.63
N ALA A 57 5.07 1.14 3.52
CA ALA A 57 5.00 2.09 4.64
C ALA A 57 6.19 1.96 5.60
N ARG A 58 6.64 0.72 5.90
CA ARG A 58 7.82 0.50 6.74
C ARG A 58 9.10 1.00 6.07
N LEU A 59 9.28 0.70 4.79
CA LEU A 59 10.43 1.18 4.02
C LEU A 59 10.50 2.71 4.00
N LEU A 60 9.37 3.37 3.70
CA LEU A 60 9.27 4.82 3.71
C LEU A 60 9.57 5.40 5.10
N ARG A 61 9.00 4.81 6.15
CA ARG A 61 9.25 5.23 7.52
C ARG A 61 10.73 5.13 7.88
N ASP A 62 11.34 3.99 7.60
CA ASP A 62 12.73 3.73 7.96
C ASP A 62 13.68 4.63 7.16
N ASP A 63 13.39 4.89 5.88
CA ASP A 63 14.17 5.81 5.05
C ASP A 63 14.08 7.26 5.56
N ILE A 64 12.88 7.73 5.94
CA ILE A 64 12.67 9.08 6.49
C ILE A 64 13.32 9.23 7.87
N LEU A 65 13.19 8.22 8.74
CA LEU A 65 13.80 8.28 10.08
C LEU A 65 15.33 8.24 10.03
N ASN A 66 15.89 7.59 9.03
CA ASN A 66 17.36 7.55 8.81
C ASN A 66 17.85 8.75 7.99
N ALA A 67 16.96 9.53 7.39
CA ALA A 67 17.32 10.74 6.67
C ALA A 67 17.85 11.79 7.67
N SER A 68 19.15 12.09 7.60
CA SER A 68 19.74 13.14 8.41
C SER A 68 19.41 14.50 7.79
N PHE A 69 18.59 15.29 8.45
CA PHE A 69 18.57 16.73 8.20
C PHE A 69 19.72 17.38 8.95
N VAL A 70 20.74 17.80 8.24
CA VAL A 70 21.79 18.62 8.89
C VAL A 70 21.39 20.08 8.77
N GLN A 71 21.33 20.71 9.92
CA GLN A 71 21.08 22.13 10.07
C GLN A 71 22.15 22.94 9.32
N GLU A 72 21.74 23.86 8.49
CA GLU A 72 22.66 24.81 7.85
C GLU A 72 23.26 25.73 8.92
N THR A 73 24.50 25.49 9.31
CA THR A 73 25.20 26.38 10.23
C THR A 73 25.99 27.40 9.41
N VAL A 74 25.47 28.61 9.32
CA VAL A 74 26.21 29.75 8.76
C VAL A 74 27.17 30.23 9.82
N LYS A 75 28.47 29.89 9.69
CA LYS A 75 29.53 30.49 10.49
C LYS A 75 30.01 31.75 9.77
N THR A 76 29.59 32.90 10.25
CA THR A 76 30.16 34.19 9.81
C THR A 76 31.33 34.52 10.69
N THR A 77 32.56 34.39 10.18
CA THR A 77 33.78 34.81 10.89
C THR A 77 34.09 36.22 10.45
N TYR A 78 34.01 37.15 11.37
CA TYR A 78 34.43 38.53 11.16
C TYR A 78 35.95 38.61 11.44
N THR A 79 36.74 38.79 10.43
CA THR A 79 38.15 39.13 10.56
C THR A 79 38.29 40.62 10.29
N ASN A 80 39.13 41.28 11.05
CA ASN A 80 39.25 42.74 11.18
C ASN A 80 39.69 43.49 9.92
N ASP A 81 39.67 42.87 8.75
CA ASP A 81 39.96 43.54 7.49
C ASP A 81 39.18 42.88 6.33
N THR A 82 38.02 43.40 6.06
CA THR A 82 37.23 43.41 4.82
C THR A 82 37.01 42.10 4.03
N SER A 83 37.18 40.92 4.56
CA SER A 83 36.74 39.68 3.88
C SER A 83 35.82 38.84 4.75
N THR A 84 34.56 38.76 4.38
CA THR A 84 33.59 37.88 4.98
C THR A 84 33.68 36.52 4.30
N GLU A 85 34.31 35.53 4.89
CA GLU A 85 34.21 34.14 4.44
C GLU A 85 32.96 33.54 5.02
N THR A 86 31.97 33.30 4.18
CA THR A 86 30.75 32.56 4.53
C THR A 86 30.97 31.11 4.15
N SER A 87 31.26 30.28 5.13
CA SER A 87 31.27 28.82 4.94
C SER A 87 29.84 28.28 5.09
N ARG A 88 29.31 27.75 4.02
CA ARG A 88 27.97 27.17 3.95
C ARG A 88 28.09 25.64 3.88
N GLU A 89 27.86 24.97 4.98
CA GLU A 89 27.84 23.53 5.03
C GLU A 89 26.39 23.07 4.84
N THR A 90 26.07 22.58 3.65
CA THR A 90 24.75 22.10 3.30
C THR A 90 24.80 20.58 3.20
N THR A 91 24.33 19.88 4.21
CA THR A 91 24.10 18.43 4.11
C THR A 91 22.69 18.18 3.61
N SER A 92 22.61 17.49 2.47
CA SER A 92 21.32 17.09 1.90
C SER A 92 20.88 15.76 2.51
N PRO A 93 19.57 15.55 2.76
CA PRO A 93 19.07 14.25 3.18
C PRO A 93 19.46 13.19 2.15
N THR A 94 19.84 12.01 2.61
CA THR A 94 20.17 10.84 1.79
C THR A 94 19.03 9.86 1.84
N GLY A 95 18.87 9.05 0.80
CA GLY A 95 17.80 8.05 0.68
C GLY A 95 16.85 8.37 -0.47
N PHE A 96 15.94 7.47 -0.74
CA PHE A 96 15.00 7.63 -1.85
C PHE A 96 13.88 8.65 -1.57
N THR A 97 13.62 8.97 -0.28
CA THR A 97 12.68 10.03 0.12
C THR A 97 13.34 11.40 0.20
N ALA A 98 14.67 11.49 -0.05
CA ALA A 98 15.44 12.74 0.07
C ALA A 98 14.88 13.88 -0.78
N ALA A 99 14.39 13.57 -1.98
CA ALA A 99 13.78 14.55 -2.87
C ALA A 99 12.52 15.17 -2.26
N TRP A 100 11.66 14.37 -1.66
CA TRP A 100 10.44 14.82 -0.99
C TRP A 100 10.75 15.71 0.22
N LEU A 101 11.66 15.22 1.07
CA LEU A 101 12.06 15.93 2.28
C LEU A 101 12.67 17.30 1.94
N LYS A 102 13.52 17.35 0.92
CA LYS A 102 14.14 18.59 0.44
C LYS A 102 13.10 19.54 -0.17
N ALA A 103 12.21 19.03 -1.04
CA ALA A 103 11.17 19.82 -1.68
C ALA A 103 10.15 20.33 -0.67
N GLY A 104 9.72 19.45 0.25
CA GLY A 104 8.77 19.79 1.32
C GLY A 104 9.31 20.87 2.25
N LYS A 105 10.56 20.69 2.73
CA LYS A 105 11.22 21.70 3.56
C LYS A 105 11.33 23.05 2.84
N ALA A 106 11.81 23.05 1.59
CA ALA A 106 11.96 24.29 0.82
C ALA A 106 10.61 25.00 0.55
N ALA A 107 9.52 24.23 0.37
CA ALA A 107 8.18 24.79 0.17
C ALA A 107 7.62 25.40 1.45
N VAL A 108 7.75 24.70 2.58
CA VAL A 108 7.30 25.17 3.90
C VAL A 108 8.12 26.39 4.35
N ASP A 109 9.43 26.40 4.14
CA ASP A 109 10.32 27.54 4.47
C ASP A 109 9.96 28.80 3.65
N ARG A 110 9.52 28.59 2.40
CA ARG A 110 9.13 29.71 1.52
C ARG A 110 7.76 30.32 1.91
N ASP A 111 6.84 29.49 2.33
CA ASP A 111 5.48 29.90 2.70
C ASP A 111 5.05 29.13 3.95
N SER A 112 5.39 29.66 5.11
CA SER A 112 5.19 29.03 6.43
C SER A 112 3.72 28.75 6.79
N GLY A 113 2.77 29.19 5.96
CA GLY A 113 1.34 28.92 6.17
C GLY A 113 0.77 27.77 5.33
N LYS A 114 1.57 27.22 4.38
CA LYS A 114 1.09 26.21 3.44
C LYS A 114 1.76 24.86 3.64
N SER A 115 0.98 23.79 3.45
CA SER A 115 1.49 22.43 3.37
C SER A 115 2.01 22.15 1.97
N PHE A 116 3.05 21.33 1.89
CA PHE A 116 3.55 20.73 0.65
C PHE A 116 2.93 19.35 0.46
N THR A 117 2.47 19.05 -0.74
CA THR A 117 1.94 17.72 -1.09
C THR A 117 2.53 17.27 -2.42
N ASP A 118 2.97 16.02 -2.47
CA ASP A 118 3.48 15.37 -3.67
C ASP A 118 3.06 13.90 -3.69
N THR A 119 3.02 13.29 -4.87
CA THR A 119 2.60 11.90 -5.06
C THR A 119 3.61 11.14 -5.89
N ILE A 120 3.96 9.95 -5.45
CA ILE A 120 4.84 9.03 -6.17
C ILE A 120 4.21 7.65 -6.22
N THR A 121 4.51 6.92 -7.30
CA THR A 121 4.18 5.50 -7.44
C THR A 121 5.42 4.67 -7.17
N LEU A 122 5.32 3.75 -6.23
CA LEU A 122 6.35 2.78 -5.91
C LEU A 122 6.03 1.48 -6.65
N SER A 123 6.90 1.10 -7.57
CA SER A 123 6.78 -0.13 -8.35
C SER A 123 7.90 -1.09 -7.97
N VAL A 124 7.54 -2.34 -7.71
CA VAL A 124 8.49 -3.43 -7.45
C VAL A 124 8.10 -4.63 -8.29
N ASP A 125 9.06 -5.24 -8.97
CA ASP A 125 8.81 -6.41 -9.83
C ASP A 125 8.08 -7.52 -9.07
N GLY A 126 6.94 -7.96 -9.61
CA GLY A 126 6.13 -9.03 -9.04
C GLY A 126 5.17 -8.62 -7.92
N LEU A 127 5.07 -7.33 -7.59
CA LEU A 127 4.11 -6.77 -6.65
C LEU A 127 3.23 -5.71 -7.32
N ASP A 128 2.05 -5.47 -6.75
CA ASP A 128 1.18 -4.40 -7.20
C ASP A 128 1.80 -3.03 -6.87
N ASP A 129 1.64 -2.07 -7.77
CA ASP A 129 2.12 -0.70 -7.56
C ASP A 129 1.41 -0.04 -6.38
N VAL A 130 2.20 0.68 -5.57
CA VAL A 130 1.70 1.44 -4.42
C VAL A 130 1.82 2.93 -4.70
N SER A 131 0.72 3.64 -4.65
CA SER A 131 0.71 5.10 -4.68
C SER A 131 0.91 5.64 -3.27
N ALA A 132 1.86 6.55 -3.11
CA ALA A 132 2.16 7.21 -1.85
C ALA A 132 1.99 8.73 -1.99
N VAL A 133 1.05 9.29 -1.24
CA VAL A 133 0.80 10.73 -1.16
C VAL A 133 1.51 11.27 0.07
N PHE A 134 2.59 12.00 -0.17
CA PHE A 134 3.39 12.67 0.86
C PHE A 134 2.84 14.07 1.12
N THR A 135 2.65 14.43 2.38
CA THR A 135 2.25 15.77 2.80
C THR A 135 3.14 16.23 3.96
N MET A 136 3.78 17.38 3.82
CA MET A 136 4.50 18.06 4.90
C MET A 136 3.70 19.29 5.33
N ALA A 137 3.33 19.32 6.61
CA ALA A 137 2.60 20.43 7.21
C ALA A 137 3.53 21.62 7.53
N PRO A 138 3.01 22.83 7.81
CA PRO A 138 3.80 23.99 8.18
C PRO A 138 4.65 23.82 9.44
N ASN A 139 4.28 22.90 10.33
CA ASN A 139 5.03 22.52 11.53
C ASN A 139 6.03 21.39 11.26
N TYR A 140 6.30 21.06 10.00
CA TYR A 140 7.15 19.95 9.53
C TYR A 140 6.66 18.55 9.88
N ASP A 141 5.45 18.39 10.37
CA ASP A 141 4.84 17.07 10.51
C ASP A 141 4.62 16.45 9.13
N ILE A 142 4.99 15.18 9.00
CA ILE A 142 4.88 14.44 7.75
C ILE A 142 3.73 13.44 7.85
N THR A 143 2.84 13.48 6.88
CA THR A 143 1.80 12.47 6.69
C THR A 143 2.01 11.82 5.32
N ILE A 144 2.02 10.49 5.28
CA ILE A 144 2.07 9.73 4.04
C ILE A 144 0.86 8.80 4.02
N VAL A 145 0.07 8.90 2.97
CA VAL A 145 -1.06 8.00 2.71
C VAL A 145 -0.67 7.08 1.56
N LEU A 146 -0.69 5.78 1.83
CA LEU A 146 -0.36 4.75 0.85
C LEU A 146 -1.62 3.96 0.51
N HIS A 147 -1.81 3.69 -0.78
CA HIS A 147 -2.86 2.84 -1.30
C HIS A 147 -2.35 2.09 -2.54
N LEU A 148 -3.00 0.98 -2.88
CA LEU A 148 -2.69 0.29 -4.12
C LEU A 148 -3.09 1.15 -5.32
N ALA A 149 -2.21 1.28 -6.32
CA ALA A 149 -2.49 2.07 -7.52
C ALA A 149 -3.67 1.50 -8.34
N GLY A 150 -3.91 0.20 -8.24
CA GLY A 150 -5.05 -0.49 -8.86
C GLY A 150 -6.39 -0.39 -8.10
N GLY A 151 -6.42 0.32 -6.96
CA GLY A 151 -7.57 0.39 -6.08
C GLY A 151 -7.64 -0.79 -5.11
N GLY A 152 -8.46 -0.68 -4.06
CA GLY A 152 -8.66 -1.69 -3.02
C GLY A 152 -8.78 -1.05 -1.65
N ASP A 153 -9.21 -1.83 -0.65
CA ASP A 153 -9.46 -1.34 0.72
C ASP A 153 -8.20 -1.35 1.62
N SER A 154 -7.02 -1.48 1.03
CA SER A 154 -5.76 -1.61 1.77
C SER A 154 -5.02 -0.28 1.87
N ASP A 155 -5.61 0.68 2.55
CA ASP A 155 -4.97 1.98 2.81
C ASP A 155 -4.11 1.92 4.07
N CYS A 156 -2.94 2.54 4.03
CA CYS A 156 -2.07 2.72 5.18
C CYS A 156 -1.70 4.20 5.34
N ARG A 157 -1.84 4.71 6.55
CA ARG A 157 -1.47 6.09 6.88
C ARG A 157 -0.29 6.08 7.84
N LEU A 158 0.81 6.68 7.42
CA LEU A 158 1.99 6.93 8.24
C LEU A 158 1.99 8.41 8.68
N VAL A 159 2.13 8.65 9.98
CA VAL A 159 2.24 10.00 10.54
C VAL A 159 3.54 10.08 11.33
N LEU A 160 4.39 11.02 10.98
CA LEU A 160 5.66 11.33 11.65
C LEU A 160 5.58 12.77 12.16
N THR A 161 5.69 12.92 13.46
CA THR A 161 5.67 14.25 14.12
C THR A 161 7.09 14.65 14.51
N LEU A 162 7.46 15.88 14.19
CA LEU A 162 8.72 16.46 14.66
C LEU A 162 8.59 16.75 16.17
N ARG A 163 9.46 16.13 16.99
CA ARG A 163 9.59 16.49 18.40
C ARG A 163 10.86 17.32 18.56
N GLU A 164 10.71 18.53 19.06
CA GLU A 164 11.83 19.29 19.62
C GLU A 164 12.26 18.60 20.91
N ASN A 165 13.53 18.22 21.00
CA ASN A 165 14.18 17.75 22.22
C ASN A 165 14.86 18.91 22.95
#